data_748097781aefbe5249b0d092ae3002ec
#
_entry.id   748097781aefbe5249b0d092ae3002ec
#
_cell.length_a   1.000
_cell.length_b   1.000
_cell.length_c   1.000
_cell.angle_alpha   90.00
_cell.angle_beta   90.00
_cell.angle_gamma   90.00
#
_symmetry.space_group_name_H-M   'P 1'
#
loop_
_entity.id
_entity.type
_entity.pdbx_description
1 polymer ?
#
loop_
_entity_poly.entity_id
_entity_poly.type
_entity_poly.pdbx_seq_one_letter_code
_entity_poly.pdbx_strand_id
1 'polypeptide(L)'
;MIEYGYIEGGILHSRFLSEFTENWVDEDGVPHARTVTVEEQVQNLSDEWKPVDKIVEDSLSCDDPDFVIIPIPYDAGDHIGYQYVKKFDVQKIRAEIQTLKDELSATDYRVMKCYEASLTGAPLPYDIDSLSTERQLKRDRINELEAKMENYALM
;
A
#
# COMPACT_ATOMS: atom_id res chain seq x y z
N MET A 1 6.24 11.49 22.21
CA MET A 1 6.89 11.56 20.88
C MET A 1 5.97 12.34 19.94
N ILE A 2 6.46 13.40 19.35
CA ILE A 2 5.74 14.20 18.35
C ILE A 2 6.55 14.27 17.06
N GLU A 3 5.85 14.41 15.95
CA GLU A 3 6.46 14.48 14.62
C GLU A 3 6.44 15.93 14.13
N TYR A 4 7.58 16.38 13.62
CA TYR A 4 7.75 17.67 12.94
C TYR A 4 8.34 17.43 11.56
N GLY A 5 7.88 18.19 10.58
CA GLY A 5 8.35 18.02 9.21
C GLY A 5 8.08 19.23 8.34
N TYR A 6 8.54 19.12 7.11
CA TYR A 6 8.29 20.07 6.03
C TYR A 6 8.13 19.31 4.70
N ILE A 7 7.51 19.95 3.73
CA ILE A 7 7.30 19.37 2.41
C ILE A 7 8.23 20.07 1.41
N GLU A 8 9.01 19.26 0.69
CA GLU A 8 9.87 19.71 -0.40
C GLU A 8 9.65 18.80 -1.61
N GLY A 9 9.32 19.41 -2.76
CA GLY A 9 9.07 18.64 -3.98
C GLY A 9 7.92 17.63 -3.87
N GLY A 10 6.94 17.89 -3.01
CA GLY A 10 5.82 16.98 -2.75
C GLY A 10 6.14 15.83 -1.79
N ILE A 11 7.33 15.82 -1.24
CA ILE A 11 7.80 14.78 -0.32
C ILE A 11 7.86 15.34 1.10
N LEU A 12 7.31 14.59 2.05
CA LEU A 12 7.40 14.91 3.46
C LEU A 12 8.76 14.47 4.01
N HIS A 13 9.51 15.45 4.54
CA HIS A 13 10.71 15.24 5.33
C HIS A 13 10.33 15.45 6.79
N SER A 14 10.46 14.42 7.60
CA SER A 14 10.05 14.53 9.01
C SER A 14 11.00 13.83 9.96
N ARG A 15 10.88 14.19 11.23
CA ARG A 15 11.54 13.50 12.34
C ARG A 15 10.62 13.45 13.55
N PHE A 16 10.78 12.40 14.32
CA PHE A 16 10.09 12.27 15.60
C PHE A 16 10.96 12.83 16.70
N LEU A 17 10.38 13.71 17.50
CA LEU A 17 11.03 14.34 18.62
C LEU A 17 10.56 13.69 19.92
N SER A 18 11.52 13.33 20.76
CA SER A 18 11.29 12.84 22.11
C SER A 18 12.33 13.41 23.03
N GLU A 19 12.00 13.52 24.29
CA GLU A 19 12.90 13.94 25.34
C GLU A 19 14.08 12.99 25.45
N PHE A 20 15.30 13.51 25.61
CA PHE A 20 16.51 12.71 25.79
C PHE A 20 17.44 13.35 26.81
N THR A 21 18.37 12.56 27.34
CA THR A 21 19.40 13.04 28.26
C THR A 21 20.70 13.29 27.52
N GLU A 22 21.22 14.52 27.63
CA GLU A 22 22.53 14.91 27.13
C GLU A 22 23.51 14.83 28.27
N ASN A 23 24.65 14.16 28.05
CA ASN A 23 25.73 14.02 29.04
C ASN A 23 26.99 14.65 28.48
N TRP A 24 27.71 15.41 29.34
CA TRP A 24 29.01 15.99 28.98
C TRP A 24 29.91 16.06 30.19
N VAL A 25 31.18 16.25 29.94
CA VAL A 25 32.19 16.48 30.98
C VAL A 25 32.75 17.87 30.80
N ASP A 26 32.83 18.65 31.90
CA ASP A 26 33.36 19.98 31.84
C ASP A 26 34.90 20.02 31.79
N GLU A 27 35.47 21.22 31.73
CA GLU A 27 36.93 21.42 31.66
C GLU A 27 37.69 20.88 32.89
N ASP A 28 36.98 20.77 34.02
CA ASP A 28 37.54 20.23 35.28
C ASP A 28 37.37 18.70 35.37
N GLY A 29 36.80 18.06 34.34
CA GLY A 29 36.55 16.62 34.30
C GLY A 29 35.32 16.17 35.08
N VAL A 30 34.43 17.12 35.47
CA VAL A 30 33.20 16.80 36.21
C VAL A 30 32.08 16.40 35.23
N PRO A 31 31.44 15.23 35.41
CA PRO A 31 30.36 14.80 34.57
C PRO A 31 29.07 15.58 34.87
N HIS A 32 28.37 15.97 33.83
CA HIS A 32 27.09 16.63 33.86
C HIS A 32 26.06 15.92 33.03
N ALA A 33 24.80 16.05 33.39
CA ALA A 33 23.65 15.52 32.62
C ALA A 33 22.52 16.54 32.66
N ARG A 34 21.82 16.71 31.54
CA ARG A 34 20.59 17.47 31.49
C ARG A 34 19.58 16.80 30.59
N THR A 35 18.32 17.06 30.85
CA THR A 35 17.24 16.63 29.95
C THR A 35 17.02 17.71 28.90
N VAL A 36 17.05 17.29 27.63
CA VAL A 36 16.65 18.12 26.50
C VAL A 36 15.19 17.84 26.19
N THR A 37 14.34 18.82 26.40
CA THR A 37 12.90 18.71 26.22
C THR A 37 12.50 18.77 24.75
N VAL A 38 11.29 18.29 24.42
CA VAL A 38 10.75 18.42 23.07
C VAL A 38 10.59 19.89 22.68
N GLU A 39 10.14 20.76 23.60
CA GLU A 39 9.98 22.18 23.37
C GLU A 39 11.30 22.86 22.98
N GLU A 40 12.40 22.51 23.66
CA GLU A 40 13.73 23.00 23.33
C GLU A 40 14.17 22.56 21.93
N GLN A 41 13.91 21.29 21.57
CA GLN A 41 14.22 20.77 20.25
C GLN A 41 13.41 21.48 19.15
N VAL A 42 12.14 21.76 19.38
CA VAL A 42 11.27 22.51 18.44
C VAL A 42 11.79 23.92 18.23
N GLN A 43 12.23 24.61 19.29
CA GLN A 43 12.78 25.97 19.19
C GLN A 43 14.06 26.03 18.34
N ASN A 44 14.80 24.95 18.28
CA ASN A 44 16.03 24.83 17.47
C ASN A 44 15.77 24.44 16.01
N LEU A 45 14.53 24.09 15.64
CA LEU A 45 14.16 23.84 14.26
C LEU A 45 13.98 25.14 13.49
N SER A 46 14.27 25.13 12.18
CA SER A 46 13.96 26.26 11.32
C SER A 46 12.45 26.44 11.14
N ASP A 47 12.01 27.63 10.71
CA ASP A 47 10.60 28.00 10.61
C ASP A 47 9.80 27.14 9.62
N GLU A 48 10.47 26.47 8.70
CA GLU A 48 9.82 25.55 7.74
C GLU A 48 9.29 24.27 8.40
N TRP A 49 9.83 23.88 9.54
CA TRP A 49 9.40 22.70 10.30
C TRP A 49 8.09 22.97 11.02
N LYS A 50 7.09 22.14 10.76
CA LYS A 50 5.74 22.25 11.31
C LYS A 50 5.33 20.95 11.98
N PRO A 51 4.44 20.99 12.97
CA PRO A 51 3.88 19.76 13.51
C PRO A 51 3.16 18.98 12.44
N VAL A 52 3.37 17.67 12.42
CA VAL A 52 2.76 16.75 11.46
C VAL A 52 1.59 16.04 12.13
N ASP A 53 0.43 16.07 11.49
CA ASP A 53 -0.76 15.36 11.97
C ASP A 53 -0.54 13.85 11.95
N LYS A 54 -1.26 13.16 12.81
CA LYS A 54 -1.30 11.70 12.76
C LYS A 54 -2.20 11.24 11.62
N ILE A 55 -1.79 10.17 10.94
CA ILE A 55 -2.64 9.51 9.96
C ILE A 55 -3.82 8.87 10.69
N VAL A 56 -5.02 9.17 10.23
CA VAL A 56 -6.26 8.58 10.74
C VAL A 56 -6.49 7.25 10.03
N GLU A 57 -6.27 6.14 10.72
CA GLU A 57 -6.36 4.79 10.15
C GLU A 57 -7.74 4.49 9.56
N ASP A 58 -8.81 4.93 10.20
CA ASP A 58 -10.17 4.75 9.70
C ASP A 58 -10.39 5.41 8.32
N SER A 59 -9.66 6.48 8.03
CA SER A 59 -9.70 7.17 6.73
C SER A 59 -9.01 6.41 5.61
N LEU A 60 -8.23 5.39 5.93
CA LEU A 60 -7.58 4.50 4.95
C LEU A 60 -8.48 3.35 4.51
N SER A 61 -9.64 3.18 5.13
CA SER A 61 -10.61 2.14 4.79
C SER A 61 -11.28 2.43 3.46
N CYS A 62 -11.31 1.43 2.58
CA CYS A 62 -11.95 1.52 1.27
C CYS A 62 -12.82 0.28 1.02
N ASP A 63 -14.10 0.50 0.70
CA ASP A 63 -15.06 -0.58 0.43
C ASP A 63 -14.82 -1.26 -0.93
N ASP A 64 -14.20 -0.56 -1.87
CA ASP A 64 -13.91 -1.10 -3.18
C ASP A 64 -12.56 -1.84 -3.15
N PRO A 65 -12.54 -3.18 -3.41
CA PRO A 65 -11.32 -3.97 -3.32
C PRO A 65 -10.28 -3.63 -4.39
N ASP A 66 -10.66 -2.95 -5.46
CA ASP A 66 -9.77 -2.58 -6.56
C ASP A 66 -9.09 -1.21 -6.32
N PHE A 67 -9.43 -0.53 -5.23
CA PHE A 67 -8.90 0.77 -4.87
C PHE A 67 -8.22 0.74 -3.51
N VAL A 68 -7.32 1.69 -3.32
CA VAL A 68 -6.64 1.95 -2.05
C VAL A 68 -6.74 3.44 -1.73
N ILE A 69 -6.87 3.77 -0.46
CA ILE A 69 -6.80 5.16 0.00
C ILE A 69 -5.39 5.44 0.48
N ILE A 70 -4.76 6.47 -0.10
CA ILE A 70 -3.39 6.87 0.19
C ILE A 70 -3.43 8.22 0.91
N PRO A 71 -2.77 8.34 2.09
CA PRO A 71 -2.59 9.62 2.75
C PRO A 71 -1.50 10.41 2.03
N ILE A 72 -1.84 11.58 1.52
CA ILE A 72 -0.90 12.49 0.85
C ILE A 72 -0.67 13.69 1.75
N PRO A 73 0.57 13.93 2.21
CA PRO A 73 0.87 15.06 3.06
C PRO A 73 0.78 16.38 2.29
N TYR A 74 0.29 17.42 2.96
CA TYR A 74 0.23 18.78 2.42
C TYR A 74 0.52 19.80 3.51
N ASP A 75 1.03 20.96 3.12
CA ASP A 75 1.28 22.07 4.02
C ASP A 75 -0.01 22.88 4.21
N ALA A 76 -0.56 22.82 5.42
CA ALA A 76 -1.78 23.55 5.80
C ALA A 76 -1.51 24.97 6.33
N GLY A 77 -0.24 25.39 6.39
CA GLY A 77 0.20 26.70 6.89
C GLY A 77 0.83 26.61 8.27
N ASP A 78 0.09 26.17 9.27
CA ASP A 78 0.54 26.01 10.66
C ASP A 78 0.90 24.55 11.03
N HIS A 79 0.55 23.60 10.21
CA HIS A 79 0.82 22.18 10.39
C HIS A 79 0.91 21.46 9.04
N ILE A 80 1.40 20.23 9.08
CA ILE A 80 1.34 19.31 7.94
C ILE A 80 0.15 18.38 8.15
N GLY A 81 -0.82 18.45 7.24
CA GLY A 81 -1.99 17.57 7.22
C GLY A 81 -1.89 16.49 6.14
N TYR A 82 -2.90 15.63 6.11
CA TYR A 82 -3.01 14.58 5.10
C TYR A 82 -4.33 14.67 4.34
N GLN A 83 -4.24 14.62 3.02
CA GLN A 83 -5.39 14.36 2.15
C GLN A 83 -5.46 12.87 1.87
N TYR A 84 -6.66 12.29 2.00
CA TYR A 84 -6.90 10.87 1.76
C TYR A 84 -7.47 10.69 0.37
N VAL A 85 -6.63 10.19 -0.55
CA VAL A 85 -6.97 10.08 -1.97
C VAL A 85 -7.19 8.64 -2.35
N LYS A 86 -8.35 8.36 -2.95
CA LYS A 86 -8.70 7.05 -3.50
C LYS A 86 -7.97 6.85 -4.81
N LYS A 87 -7.12 5.83 -4.89
CA LYS A 87 -6.38 5.46 -6.09
C LYS A 87 -6.61 4.01 -6.46
N PHE A 88 -6.56 3.73 -7.76
CA PHE A 88 -6.60 2.37 -8.27
C PHE A 88 -5.31 1.63 -7.89
N ASP A 89 -5.45 0.46 -7.28
CA ASP A 89 -4.31 -0.33 -6.81
C ASP A 89 -3.78 -1.23 -7.93
N VAL A 90 -2.98 -0.67 -8.82
CA VAL A 90 -2.42 -1.34 -9.99
C VAL A 90 -1.60 -2.57 -9.60
N GLN A 91 -0.81 -2.50 -8.54
CA GLN A 91 0.04 -3.61 -8.08
C GLN A 91 -0.79 -4.81 -7.65
N LYS A 92 -1.81 -4.57 -6.85
CA LYS A 92 -2.74 -5.59 -6.37
C LYS A 92 -3.50 -6.24 -7.53
N ILE A 93 -3.98 -5.43 -8.47
CA ILE A 93 -4.72 -5.91 -9.65
C ILE A 93 -3.83 -6.76 -10.56
N ARG A 94 -2.60 -6.36 -10.80
CA ARG A 94 -1.63 -7.18 -11.56
C ARG A 94 -1.36 -8.51 -10.89
N ALA A 95 -1.22 -8.51 -9.57
CA ALA A 95 -1.01 -9.73 -8.80
C ALA A 95 -2.23 -10.66 -8.86
N GLU A 96 -3.45 -10.13 -8.80
CA GLU A 96 -4.68 -10.91 -8.94
C GLU A 96 -4.80 -11.52 -10.33
N ILE A 97 -4.54 -10.75 -11.39
CA ILE A 97 -4.54 -11.25 -12.78
C ILE A 97 -3.54 -12.39 -12.93
N GLN A 98 -2.33 -12.25 -12.41
CA GLN A 98 -1.31 -13.29 -12.49
C GLN A 98 -1.74 -14.56 -11.76
N THR A 99 -2.30 -14.43 -10.56
CA THR A 99 -2.82 -15.56 -9.79
C THR A 99 -3.92 -16.31 -10.55
N LEU A 100 -4.86 -15.59 -11.15
CA LEU A 100 -5.95 -16.19 -11.96
C LEU A 100 -5.40 -16.91 -13.20
N LYS A 101 -4.41 -16.33 -13.86
CA LYS A 101 -3.73 -16.99 -15.01
C LYS A 101 -3.00 -18.26 -14.59
N ASP A 102 -2.33 -18.25 -13.45
CA ASP A 102 -1.65 -19.42 -12.90
C ASP A 102 -2.65 -20.53 -12.53
N GLU A 103 -3.79 -20.18 -11.95
CA GLU A 103 -4.87 -21.12 -11.64
C GLU A 103 -5.48 -21.73 -12.90
N LEU A 104 -5.64 -20.96 -13.98
CA LEU A 104 -6.08 -21.47 -15.28
C LEU A 104 -5.06 -22.48 -15.82
N SER A 105 -3.78 -22.15 -15.80
CA SER A 105 -2.70 -23.04 -16.24
C SER A 105 -2.66 -24.33 -15.45
N ALA A 106 -2.88 -24.27 -14.14
CA ALA A 106 -2.90 -25.44 -13.27
C ALA A 106 -4.01 -26.46 -13.60
N THR A 107 -5.09 -26.01 -14.24
CA THR A 107 -6.22 -26.88 -14.64
C THR A 107 -6.20 -27.28 -16.12
N ASP A 108 -5.25 -26.81 -16.93
CA ASP A 108 -5.15 -27.12 -18.34
C ASP A 108 -5.01 -28.63 -18.57
N TYR A 109 -4.22 -29.32 -17.76
CA TYR A 109 -4.07 -30.77 -17.80
C TYR A 109 -5.40 -31.49 -17.66
N ARG A 110 -6.27 -31.03 -16.76
CA ARG A 110 -7.60 -31.63 -16.55
C ARG A 110 -8.50 -31.48 -17.78
N VAL A 111 -8.46 -30.31 -18.43
CA VAL A 111 -9.19 -30.07 -19.68
C VAL A 111 -8.70 -30.98 -20.79
N MET A 112 -7.39 -31.11 -20.93
CA MET A 112 -6.79 -32.00 -21.96
C MET A 112 -7.16 -33.44 -21.71
N LYS A 113 -7.16 -33.93 -20.47
CA LYS A 113 -7.59 -35.29 -20.14
C LYS A 113 -9.05 -35.55 -20.48
N CYS A 114 -9.95 -34.61 -20.25
CA CYS A 114 -11.33 -34.69 -20.63
C CYS A 114 -11.48 -34.73 -22.19
N TYR A 115 -10.71 -33.91 -22.87
CA TYR A 115 -10.71 -33.89 -24.36
C TYR A 115 -10.24 -35.20 -24.94
N GLU A 116 -9.13 -35.76 -24.48
CA GLU A 116 -8.62 -37.05 -24.90
C GLU A 116 -9.65 -38.16 -24.67
N ALA A 117 -10.29 -38.21 -23.50
CA ALA A 117 -11.34 -39.18 -23.17
C ALA A 117 -12.53 -39.04 -24.10
N SER A 118 -12.94 -37.84 -24.48
CA SER A 118 -14.04 -37.60 -25.42
C SER A 118 -13.73 -38.16 -26.83
N LEU A 119 -12.48 -38.05 -27.26
CA LEU A 119 -12.04 -38.58 -28.56
C LEU A 119 -12.04 -40.10 -28.62
N THR A 120 -11.78 -40.78 -27.52
CA THR A 120 -11.68 -42.24 -27.43
C THR A 120 -12.98 -42.89 -26.93
N GLY A 121 -14.01 -42.11 -26.59
CA GLY A 121 -15.25 -42.60 -26.00
C GLY A 121 -15.13 -43.12 -24.57
N ALA A 122 -14.01 -42.81 -23.89
CA ALA A 122 -13.77 -43.15 -22.49
C ALA A 122 -14.58 -42.26 -21.55
N PRO A 123 -14.87 -42.70 -20.31
CA PRO A 123 -15.49 -41.82 -19.30
C PRO A 123 -14.61 -40.63 -19.01
N LEU A 124 -15.23 -39.43 -18.83
CA LEU A 124 -14.51 -38.23 -18.50
C LEU A 124 -13.90 -38.33 -17.07
N PRO A 125 -12.59 -38.11 -16.92
CA PRO A 125 -11.94 -38.23 -15.59
C PRO A 125 -12.26 -37.09 -14.63
N TYR A 126 -12.83 -35.99 -15.12
CA TYR A 126 -13.23 -34.82 -14.33
C TYR A 126 -14.61 -34.33 -14.76
N ASP A 127 -15.32 -33.61 -13.87
CA ASP A 127 -16.57 -32.94 -14.22
C ASP A 127 -16.27 -31.75 -15.11
N ILE A 128 -16.41 -31.91 -16.41
CA ILE A 128 -16.06 -30.87 -17.39
C ILE A 128 -16.98 -29.66 -17.30
N ASP A 129 -18.23 -29.82 -16.90
CA ASP A 129 -19.18 -28.70 -16.80
C ASP A 129 -18.79 -27.77 -15.64
N SER A 130 -18.50 -28.32 -14.45
CA SER A 130 -17.99 -27.56 -13.32
C SER A 130 -16.65 -26.90 -13.64
N LEU A 131 -15.73 -27.65 -14.27
CA LEU A 131 -14.41 -27.17 -14.62
C LEU A 131 -14.50 -26.00 -15.62
N SER A 132 -15.34 -26.13 -16.64
CA SER A 132 -15.59 -25.09 -17.64
C SER A 132 -16.17 -23.81 -17.01
N THR A 133 -17.15 -23.97 -16.11
CA THR A 133 -17.79 -22.86 -15.42
C THR A 133 -16.79 -22.08 -14.54
N GLU A 134 -16.00 -22.79 -13.73
CA GLU A 134 -14.98 -22.17 -12.88
C GLU A 134 -13.93 -21.44 -13.72
N ARG A 135 -13.46 -22.04 -14.80
CA ARG A 135 -12.48 -21.42 -15.69
C ARG A 135 -13.03 -20.20 -16.41
N GLN A 136 -14.31 -20.21 -16.79
CA GLN A 136 -14.94 -19.07 -17.43
C GLN A 136 -15.08 -17.89 -16.46
N LEU A 137 -15.45 -18.12 -15.20
CA LEU A 137 -15.49 -17.09 -14.18
C LEU A 137 -14.13 -16.42 -13.99
N LYS A 138 -13.05 -17.18 -13.99
CA LYS A 138 -11.69 -16.65 -13.90
C LYS A 138 -11.30 -15.80 -15.12
N ARG A 139 -11.65 -16.22 -16.32
CA ARG A 139 -11.43 -15.44 -17.55
C ARG A 139 -12.23 -14.14 -17.54
N ASP A 140 -13.48 -14.20 -17.11
CA ASP A 140 -14.33 -13.01 -17.03
C ASP A 140 -13.76 -11.99 -16.03
N ARG A 141 -13.27 -12.47 -14.89
CA ARG A 141 -12.61 -11.61 -13.90
C ARG A 141 -11.31 -11.00 -14.44
N ILE A 142 -10.48 -11.77 -15.14
CA ILE A 142 -9.27 -11.26 -15.79
C ILE A 142 -9.62 -10.15 -16.78
N ASN A 143 -10.62 -10.39 -17.64
CA ASN A 143 -11.05 -9.40 -18.63
C ASN A 143 -11.58 -8.12 -17.98
N GLU A 144 -12.34 -8.23 -16.89
CA GLU A 144 -12.81 -7.08 -16.10
C GLU A 144 -11.64 -6.26 -15.55
N LEU A 145 -10.66 -6.94 -14.94
CA LEU A 145 -9.49 -6.30 -14.35
C LEU A 145 -8.59 -5.65 -15.41
N GLU A 146 -8.36 -6.32 -16.53
CA GLU A 146 -7.58 -5.76 -17.65
C GLU A 146 -8.25 -4.51 -18.24
N ALA A 147 -9.58 -4.53 -18.39
CA ALA A 147 -10.34 -3.36 -18.84
C ALA A 147 -10.25 -2.18 -17.86
N LYS A 148 -10.31 -2.45 -16.56
CA LYS A 148 -10.11 -1.41 -15.53
C LYS A 148 -8.72 -0.82 -15.61
N MET A 149 -7.68 -1.63 -15.79
CA MET A 149 -6.30 -1.17 -15.94
C MET A 149 -6.12 -0.26 -17.16
N GLU A 150 -6.71 -0.61 -18.30
CA GLU A 150 -6.69 0.23 -19.51
C GLU A 150 -7.34 1.59 -19.26
N ASN A 151 -8.52 1.61 -18.64
CA ASN A 151 -9.25 2.84 -18.35
C ASN A 151 -8.47 3.77 -17.41
N TYR A 152 -7.77 3.23 -16.40
CA TYR A 152 -6.97 4.03 -15.49
C TYR A 152 -5.61 4.45 -16.05
N ALA A 153 -5.06 3.73 -17.01
CA ALA A 153 -3.84 4.12 -17.71
C ALA A 153 -4.04 5.33 -18.64
N LEU A 154 -5.28 5.59 -19.06
CA LEU A 154 -5.65 6.74 -19.91
C LEU A 154 -6.01 8.00 -19.11
N MET A 155 -6.13 7.89 -17.80
CA MET A 155 -6.38 9.01 -16.88
C MET A 155 -5.04 9.52 -16.30
#